data_0b57e6f0a4d369069ad1e8a1bf05903e
#
_entry.id   0b57e6f0a4d369069ad1e8a1bf05903e
#
_cell.length_a   1.000
_cell.length_b   1.000
_cell.length_c   1.000
_cell.angle_alpha   90.00
_cell.angle_beta   90.00
_cell.angle_gamma   90.00
#
_symmetry.space_group_name_H-M   'P 1'
#
loop_
_entity.id
_entity.type
_entity.pdbx_description
1 polymer ?
#
loop_
_entity_poly.entity_id
_entity_poly.type
_entity_poly.pdbx_seq_one_letter_code
_entity_poly.pdbx_strand_id
1 'polypeptide(L)'
;MFIGREEELKEIRDSLKSTKFESIMIYGRRRVGKTEIINEAIKDYNGAVIHYECKRTSALLNLEYLGKCFCYDLNTGNLKFNSFDDFFDYAFKLSIDKEYVLIIDEFSFLLDDDFSIESSLAVAIDKYKNKSKLKLIISGSYVTIMKKMIEYG
;
A
#
# COMPACT_ATOMS: atom_id res chain seq x y z
N MET A 1 19.69 6.25 -8.65
CA MET A 1 19.75 6.35 -10.10
C MET A 1 18.66 5.48 -10.72
N PHE A 2 17.83 6.06 -11.55
CA PHE A 2 16.67 5.35 -12.11
C PHE A 2 16.79 5.07 -13.60
N ILE A 3 18.02 4.99 -14.09
CA ILE A 3 18.26 4.64 -15.49
C ILE A 3 17.65 3.28 -15.74
N GLY A 4 16.81 3.18 -16.74
CA GLY A 4 16.09 1.95 -17.05
C GLY A 4 14.78 1.78 -16.30
N ARG A 5 14.42 2.75 -15.44
CA ARG A 5 13.16 2.70 -14.68
C ARG A 5 12.27 3.91 -14.93
N GLU A 6 12.58 4.69 -15.94
CA GLU A 6 11.81 5.89 -16.25
C GLU A 6 10.36 5.56 -16.59
N GLU A 7 10.13 4.45 -17.30
CA GLU A 7 8.77 4.03 -17.65
C GLU A 7 7.97 3.65 -16.43
N GLU A 8 8.59 2.89 -15.52
CA GLU A 8 7.93 2.47 -14.28
C GLU A 8 7.62 3.67 -13.41
N LEU A 9 8.56 4.59 -13.30
CA LEU A 9 8.38 5.82 -12.54
C LEU A 9 7.25 6.65 -13.11
N LYS A 10 7.18 6.74 -14.44
CA LYS A 10 6.11 7.48 -15.11
C LYS A 10 4.76 6.85 -14.84
N GLU A 11 4.65 5.52 -14.89
CA GLU A 11 3.41 4.82 -14.60
C GLU A 11 2.91 5.10 -13.19
N ILE A 12 3.81 5.06 -12.21
CA ILE A 12 3.43 5.35 -10.83
C ILE A 12 2.96 6.79 -10.70
N ARG A 13 3.70 7.73 -11.28
CA ARG A 13 3.33 9.14 -11.23
C ARG A 13 2.00 9.41 -11.90
N ASP A 14 1.74 8.78 -13.03
CA ASP A 14 0.47 8.94 -13.74
C ASP A 14 -0.68 8.42 -12.89
N SER A 15 -0.49 7.28 -12.22
CA SER A 15 -1.49 6.72 -11.32
C SER A 15 -1.76 7.66 -10.13
N LEU A 16 -0.71 8.29 -9.61
CA LEU A 16 -0.87 9.21 -8.48
C LEU A 16 -1.64 10.47 -8.86
N LYS A 17 -1.68 10.82 -10.13
CA LYS A 17 -2.43 11.97 -10.63
C LYS A 17 -3.89 11.64 -10.92
N SER A 18 -4.25 10.39 -10.93
CA SER A 18 -5.63 9.97 -11.18
C SER A 18 -6.56 10.45 -10.07
N THR A 19 -7.82 10.68 -10.41
CA THR A 19 -8.83 11.06 -9.41
C THR A 19 -9.59 9.86 -8.87
N LYS A 20 -9.23 8.66 -9.33
CA LYS A 20 -9.88 7.43 -8.94
C LYS A 20 -8.97 6.57 -8.07
N PHE A 21 -9.51 5.47 -7.56
CA PHE A 21 -8.71 4.46 -6.88
C PHE A 21 -7.67 3.90 -7.84
N GLU A 22 -6.43 3.83 -7.36
CA GLU A 22 -5.35 3.21 -8.11
C GLU A 22 -4.63 2.23 -7.19
N SER A 23 -4.29 1.08 -7.74
CA SER A 23 -3.54 0.06 -7.03
C SER A 23 -2.28 -0.22 -7.82
N ILE A 24 -1.14 -0.02 -7.19
CA ILE A 24 0.15 -0.19 -7.84
C ILE A 24 0.92 -1.27 -7.11
N MET A 25 1.41 -2.25 -7.86
CA MET A 25 2.19 -3.33 -7.30
C MET A 25 3.61 -3.25 -7.83
N ILE A 26 4.56 -3.18 -6.91
CA ILE A 26 5.98 -3.17 -7.25
C ILE A 26 6.61 -4.41 -6.64
N TYR A 27 7.13 -5.28 -7.46
CA TYR A 27 7.72 -6.52 -6.98
C TYR A 27 9.07 -6.77 -7.64
N GLY A 28 9.87 -7.61 -6.99
CA GLY A 28 11.20 -7.93 -7.47
C GLY A 28 12.06 -8.35 -6.32
N ARG A 29 13.29 -8.69 -6.62
CA ARG A 29 14.24 -9.07 -5.59
C ARG A 29 14.54 -7.90 -4.66
N ARG A 30 14.93 -8.22 -3.44
CA ARG A 30 15.46 -7.22 -2.53
C ARG A 30 16.61 -6.49 -3.20
N ARG A 31 16.74 -5.23 -2.87
CA ARG A 31 17.84 -4.38 -3.35
C ARG A 31 17.81 -4.06 -4.83
N VAL A 32 16.65 -4.19 -5.46
CA VAL A 32 16.51 -3.72 -6.86
C VAL A 32 15.93 -2.32 -6.94
N GLY A 33 15.96 -1.57 -5.83
CA GLY A 33 15.54 -0.18 -5.82
C GLY A 33 14.05 0.06 -5.73
N LYS A 34 13.28 -0.90 -5.20
CA LYS A 34 11.84 -0.74 -5.03
C LYS A 34 11.48 0.48 -4.18
N THR A 35 12.13 0.59 -3.01
CA THR A 35 11.87 1.70 -2.11
C THR A 35 12.32 3.03 -2.72
N GLU A 36 13.42 3.02 -3.45
CA GLU A 36 13.92 4.22 -4.12
C GLU A 36 12.95 4.73 -5.17
N ILE A 37 12.37 3.84 -5.98
CA ILE A 37 11.43 4.26 -7.01
C ILE A 37 10.14 4.79 -6.39
N ILE A 38 9.70 4.17 -5.30
CA ILE A 38 8.54 4.66 -4.55
C ILE A 38 8.80 6.07 -4.04
N ASN A 39 9.94 6.27 -3.37
CA ASN A 39 10.30 7.57 -2.82
C ASN A 39 10.39 8.64 -3.89
N GLU A 40 10.94 8.29 -5.04
CA GLU A 40 11.04 9.23 -6.14
C GLU A 40 9.65 9.56 -6.70
N ALA A 41 8.78 8.57 -6.82
CA ALA A 41 7.45 8.76 -7.37
C ALA A 41 6.57 9.67 -6.50
N ILE A 42 6.67 9.54 -5.17
CA ILE A 42 5.81 10.32 -4.26
C ILE A 42 6.36 11.69 -3.93
N LYS A 43 7.56 12.00 -4.40
CA LYS A 43 8.27 13.25 -4.08
C LYS A 43 7.44 14.49 -4.36
N ASP A 44 6.71 14.50 -5.46
CA ASP A 44 5.90 15.63 -5.86
C ASP A 44 4.40 15.46 -5.56
N TYR A 45 4.05 14.39 -4.87
CA TYR A 45 2.65 14.15 -4.53
C TYR A 45 2.20 15.20 -3.51
N ASN A 46 1.08 15.83 -3.78
CA ASN A 46 0.61 16.97 -3.00
C ASN A 46 -0.51 16.59 -2.02
N GLY A 47 -0.30 15.58 -1.23
CA GLY A 47 -1.27 15.13 -0.26
C GLY A 47 -0.60 14.30 0.82
N ALA A 48 -1.41 13.69 1.69
CA ALA A 48 -0.87 12.85 2.74
C ALA A 48 -0.32 11.56 2.16
N VAL A 49 0.80 11.11 2.70
CA VAL A 49 1.44 9.86 2.33
C VAL A 49 1.74 9.07 3.60
N ILE A 50 1.25 7.85 3.65
CA ILE A 50 1.59 6.91 4.71
C ILE A 50 2.52 5.87 4.10
N HIS A 51 3.75 5.80 4.58
CA HIS A 51 4.72 4.85 4.07
C HIS A 51 5.18 3.93 5.22
N TYR A 52 4.66 2.72 5.22
CA TYR A 52 5.01 1.74 6.23
C TYR A 52 5.79 0.59 5.58
N GLU A 53 6.94 0.28 6.15
CA GLU A 53 7.74 -0.87 5.72
C GLU A 53 7.52 -2.01 6.70
N CYS A 54 7.01 -3.15 6.21
CA CYS A 54 6.76 -4.31 7.04
C CYS A 54 8.06 -4.91 7.57
N LYS A 55 7.98 -5.46 8.76
CA LYS A 55 9.12 -6.08 9.43
C LYS A 55 8.95 -7.60 9.45
N ARG A 56 10.05 -8.30 9.62
CA ARG A 56 10.03 -9.75 9.79
C ARG A 56 9.59 -10.10 11.20
N THR A 57 8.32 -9.92 11.45
CA THR A 57 7.71 -10.22 12.73
C THR A 57 6.27 -10.63 12.48
N SER A 58 5.49 -10.84 13.55
CA SER A 58 4.10 -11.27 13.38
C SER A 58 3.28 -10.24 12.60
N ALA A 59 2.26 -10.72 11.91
CA ALA A 59 1.32 -9.84 11.22
C ALA A 59 0.63 -8.90 12.22
N LEU A 60 0.32 -9.41 13.41
CA LEU A 60 -0.35 -8.61 14.41
C LEU A 60 0.51 -7.45 14.90
N LEU A 61 1.80 -7.66 15.08
CA LEU A 61 2.70 -6.59 15.47
C LEU A 61 2.90 -5.58 14.33
N ASN A 62 2.99 -6.06 13.09
CA ASN A 62 3.02 -5.17 11.94
C ASN A 62 1.74 -4.33 11.86
N LEU A 63 0.60 -4.92 12.17
CA LEU A 63 -0.67 -4.18 12.18
C LEU A 63 -0.64 -3.04 13.20
N GLU A 64 -0.07 -3.31 14.37
CA GLU A 64 0.05 -2.29 15.40
C GLU A 64 0.92 -1.13 14.93
N TYR A 65 2.07 -1.41 14.33
CA TYR A 65 2.98 -0.38 13.83
C TYR A 65 2.36 0.38 12.65
N LEU A 66 1.75 -0.35 11.73
CA LEU A 66 1.09 0.27 10.58
C LEU A 66 -0.05 1.18 11.04
N GLY A 67 -0.84 0.71 12.01
CA GLY A 67 -1.95 1.49 12.55
C GLY A 67 -1.48 2.81 13.16
N LYS A 68 -0.39 2.77 13.91
CA LYS A 68 0.19 3.97 14.52
C LYS A 68 0.68 4.96 13.47
N CYS A 69 1.39 4.45 12.45
CA CYS A 69 1.88 5.25 11.35
C CYS A 69 0.72 5.92 10.60
N PHE A 70 -0.30 5.15 10.30
CA PHE A 70 -1.48 5.61 9.59
C PHE A 70 -2.19 6.73 10.37
N CYS A 71 -2.44 6.50 11.65
CA CYS A 71 -3.13 7.47 12.48
C CYS A 71 -2.33 8.76 12.65
N TYR A 72 -1.02 8.64 12.77
CA TYR A 72 -0.16 9.80 12.90
C TYR A 72 -0.18 10.64 11.63
N ASP A 73 0.05 10.01 10.49
CA ASP A 73 0.16 10.73 9.21
C ASP A 73 -1.17 11.33 8.76
N LEU A 74 -2.29 10.70 9.08
CA LEU A 74 -3.61 11.21 8.71
C LEU A 74 -4.30 12.00 9.82
N ASN A 75 -3.64 12.09 10.98
CA ASN A 75 -4.16 12.86 12.12
C ASN A 75 -5.58 12.42 12.52
N THR A 76 -5.79 11.12 12.61
CA THR A 76 -7.11 10.57 12.95
C THR A 76 -7.34 10.40 14.44
N GLY A 77 -6.32 10.63 15.26
CA GLY A 77 -6.32 10.23 16.66
C GLY A 77 -5.86 8.79 16.81
N ASN A 78 -5.75 8.32 18.04
CA ASN A 78 -5.24 6.96 18.31
C ASN A 78 -6.33 5.93 18.12
N LEU A 79 -6.39 5.31 16.96
CA LEU A 79 -7.29 4.21 16.68
C LEU A 79 -6.53 2.90 16.83
N LYS A 80 -7.22 1.89 17.31
CA LYS A 80 -6.66 0.55 17.43
C LYS A 80 -7.41 -0.39 16.52
N PHE A 81 -6.69 -1.11 15.69
CA PHE A 81 -7.28 -2.07 14.75
C PHE A 81 -7.06 -3.48 15.26
N ASN A 82 -8.12 -4.28 15.30
CA ASN A 82 -8.03 -5.64 15.80
C ASN A 82 -7.62 -6.66 14.74
N SER A 83 -7.76 -6.30 13.48
CA SER A 83 -7.41 -7.19 12.38
C SER A 83 -7.07 -6.35 11.14
N PHE A 84 -6.43 -6.99 10.16
CA PHE A 84 -6.21 -6.32 8.87
C PHE A 84 -7.53 -6.07 8.13
N ASP A 85 -8.54 -6.91 8.36
CA ASP A 85 -9.87 -6.64 7.80
C ASP A 85 -10.38 -5.28 8.27
N ASP A 86 -10.28 -5.04 9.58
CA ASP A 86 -10.73 -3.77 10.17
C ASP A 86 -9.90 -2.60 9.66
N PHE A 87 -8.59 -2.79 9.57
CA PHE A 87 -7.71 -1.72 9.09
C PHE A 87 -8.01 -1.35 7.65
N PHE A 88 -8.10 -2.34 6.76
CA PHE A 88 -8.37 -2.05 5.36
C PHE A 88 -9.75 -1.44 5.18
N ASP A 89 -10.75 -1.94 5.89
CA ASP A 89 -12.09 -1.37 5.79
C ASP A 89 -12.08 0.11 6.19
N TYR A 90 -11.42 0.44 7.27
CA TYR A 90 -11.32 1.82 7.73
C TYR A 90 -10.56 2.69 6.73
N ALA A 91 -9.41 2.22 6.27
CA ALA A 91 -8.55 2.99 5.36
C ALA A 91 -9.26 3.27 4.05
N PHE A 92 -9.94 2.27 3.49
CA PHE A 92 -10.67 2.47 2.24
C PHE A 92 -11.88 3.35 2.42
N LYS A 93 -12.61 3.19 3.52
CA LYS A 93 -13.79 4.01 3.80
C LYS A 93 -13.39 5.48 3.95
N LEU A 94 -12.32 5.75 4.67
CA LEU A 94 -11.81 7.11 4.83
C LEU A 94 -11.45 7.72 3.48
N SER A 95 -10.93 6.92 2.56
CA SER A 95 -10.48 7.39 1.26
C SER A 95 -11.62 7.73 0.29
N ILE A 96 -12.87 7.48 0.64
CA ILE A 96 -14.00 7.90 -0.16
C ILE A 96 -14.05 9.44 -0.18
N ASP A 97 -13.78 10.05 0.94
CA ASP A 97 -13.87 11.49 1.11
C ASP A 97 -12.52 12.20 1.09
N LYS A 98 -11.43 11.47 1.15
CA LYS A 98 -10.10 12.05 1.24
C LYS A 98 -9.12 11.23 0.40
N GLU A 99 -8.46 11.89 -0.54
CA GLU A 99 -7.42 11.23 -1.32
C GLU A 99 -6.12 11.20 -0.52
N TYR A 100 -5.44 10.06 -0.53
CA TYR A 100 -4.12 9.94 0.07
C TYR A 100 -3.41 8.72 -0.50
N VAL A 101 -2.10 8.63 -0.25
CA VAL A 101 -1.28 7.50 -0.68
C VAL A 101 -1.00 6.61 0.53
N LEU A 102 -1.27 5.33 0.41
CA LEU A 102 -0.90 4.33 1.41
C LEU A 102 0.11 3.38 0.78
N ILE A 103 1.30 3.34 1.33
CA ILE A 103 2.37 2.47 0.86
C ILE A 103 2.64 1.42 1.92
N ILE A 104 2.51 0.15 1.53
CA ILE A 104 2.88 -0.97 2.39
C ILE A 104 4.05 -1.66 1.72
N ASP A 105 5.24 -1.33 2.19
CA ASP A 105 6.50 -1.81 1.65
C ASP A 105 6.83 -3.17 2.27
N GLU A 106 7.38 -4.08 1.50
CA GLU A 106 7.72 -5.44 1.93
C GLU A 106 6.49 -6.20 2.44
N PHE A 107 5.39 -6.08 1.72
CA PHE A 107 4.12 -6.71 2.06
C PHE A 107 4.23 -8.23 2.18
N SER A 108 5.17 -8.83 1.48
CA SER A 108 5.39 -10.27 1.54
C SER A 108 5.69 -10.78 2.95
N PHE A 109 6.26 -9.94 3.81
CA PHE A 109 6.48 -10.34 5.20
C PHE A 109 5.17 -10.59 5.95
N LEU A 110 4.11 -9.86 5.60
CA LEU A 110 2.79 -10.11 6.19
C LEU A 110 2.24 -11.44 5.70
N LEU A 111 2.38 -11.70 4.41
CA LEU A 111 1.86 -12.93 3.80
C LEU A 111 2.59 -14.17 4.28
N ASP A 112 3.86 -14.02 4.67
CA ASP A 112 4.63 -15.13 5.27
C ASP A 112 4.01 -15.57 6.58
N ASP A 113 3.53 -14.64 7.38
CA ASP A 113 2.95 -14.92 8.69
C ASP A 113 1.47 -15.28 8.59
N ASP A 114 0.74 -14.57 7.74
CA ASP A 114 -0.70 -14.79 7.57
C ASP A 114 -1.10 -14.52 6.13
N PHE A 115 -1.16 -15.57 5.33
CA PHE A 115 -1.50 -15.46 3.93
C PHE A 115 -2.92 -14.93 3.70
N SER A 116 -3.82 -15.10 4.68
CA SER A 116 -5.20 -14.63 4.54
C SER A 116 -5.31 -13.11 4.41
N ILE A 117 -4.24 -12.38 4.73
CA ILE A 117 -4.22 -10.92 4.56
C ILE A 117 -4.38 -10.53 3.09
N GLU A 118 -3.93 -11.38 2.17
CA GLU A 118 -4.17 -11.17 0.75
C GLU A 118 -5.66 -11.07 0.46
N SER A 119 -6.43 -12.04 1.00
CA SER A 119 -7.89 -12.05 0.83
C SER A 119 -8.54 -10.84 1.48
N SER A 120 -8.07 -10.45 2.66
CA SER A 120 -8.58 -9.27 3.36
C SER A 120 -8.44 -8.02 2.49
N LEU A 121 -7.28 -7.86 1.86
CA LEU A 121 -7.05 -6.73 0.98
C LEU A 121 -7.92 -6.82 -0.28
N ALA A 122 -8.00 -8.00 -0.89
CA ALA A 122 -8.79 -8.19 -2.10
C ALA A 122 -10.27 -7.87 -1.85
N VAL A 123 -10.82 -8.28 -0.71
CA VAL A 123 -12.20 -7.98 -0.33
C VAL A 123 -12.41 -6.48 -0.19
N ALA A 124 -11.48 -5.79 0.45
CA ALA A 124 -11.59 -4.35 0.64
C ALA A 124 -11.53 -3.61 -0.71
N ILE A 125 -10.62 -4.02 -1.58
CA ILE A 125 -10.51 -3.44 -2.93
C ILE A 125 -11.83 -3.62 -3.68
N ASP A 126 -12.35 -4.83 -3.70
CA ASP A 126 -13.58 -5.13 -4.42
C ASP A 126 -14.75 -4.31 -3.91
N LYS A 127 -14.82 -4.13 -2.59
CA LYS A 127 -15.92 -3.38 -1.97
C LYS A 127 -15.86 -1.89 -2.27
N TYR A 128 -14.67 -1.30 -2.31
CA TYR A 128 -14.51 0.15 -2.34
C TYR A 128 -13.96 0.74 -3.64
N LYS A 129 -13.45 -0.07 -4.56
CA LYS A 129 -12.71 0.45 -5.72
C LYS A 129 -13.45 1.47 -6.57
N ASN A 130 -14.77 1.41 -6.60
CA ASN A 130 -15.57 2.34 -7.40
C ASN A 130 -15.90 3.65 -6.68
N LYS A 131 -15.57 3.75 -5.40
CA LYS A 131 -15.87 4.92 -4.57
C LYS A 131 -14.61 5.57 -3.99
N SER A 132 -13.57 4.78 -3.78
CA SER A 132 -12.36 5.20 -3.12
C SER A 132 -11.51 6.09 -4.02
N LYS A 133 -10.77 7.00 -3.39
CA LYS A 133 -9.76 7.82 -4.05
C LYS A 133 -8.36 7.42 -3.60
N LEU A 134 -8.25 6.29 -2.92
CA LEU A 134 -6.97 5.81 -2.39
C LEU A 134 -5.98 5.50 -3.49
N LYS A 135 -4.74 5.90 -3.27
CA LYS A 135 -3.60 5.46 -4.08
C LYS A 135 -2.84 4.44 -3.25
N LEU A 136 -3.00 3.18 -3.58
CA LEU A 136 -2.41 2.08 -2.83
C LEU A 136 -1.16 1.58 -3.55
N ILE A 137 -0.02 1.61 -2.86
CA ILE A 137 1.24 1.09 -3.41
C ILE A 137 1.69 -0.05 -2.51
N ILE A 138 1.89 -1.21 -3.10
CA ILE A 138 2.35 -2.38 -2.37
C ILE A 138 3.63 -2.88 -3.02
N SER A 139 4.63 -3.14 -2.23
CA SER A 139 5.86 -3.75 -2.73
C SER A 139 6.13 -5.06 -2.01
N GLY A 140 6.85 -5.94 -2.66
CA GLY A 140 7.24 -7.20 -2.06
C GLY A 140 8.24 -7.97 -2.90
N SER A 141 8.79 -9.01 -2.29
CA SER A 141 9.84 -9.83 -2.90
C SER A 141 9.32 -11.11 -3.53
N TYR A 142 8.11 -11.53 -3.17
CA TYR A 142 7.54 -12.78 -3.68
C TYR A 142 6.75 -12.53 -4.95
N VAL A 143 7.42 -12.69 -6.07
CA VAL A 143 6.87 -12.38 -7.38
C VAL A 143 5.55 -13.10 -7.67
N THR A 144 5.49 -14.41 -7.39
CA THR A 144 4.29 -15.19 -7.71
C THR A 144 3.06 -14.76 -6.96
N ILE A 145 3.19 -14.58 -5.64
CA ILE A 145 2.07 -14.17 -4.79
C ILE A 145 1.63 -12.75 -5.13
N MET A 146 2.61 -11.87 -5.31
CA MET A 146 2.32 -10.47 -5.58
C MET A 146 1.67 -10.28 -6.95
N LYS A 147 2.04 -11.10 -7.92
CA LYS A 147 1.39 -11.04 -9.24
C LYS A 147 -0.08 -11.39 -9.16
N LYS A 148 -0.45 -12.35 -8.31
CA LYS A 148 -1.85 -12.69 -8.13
C LYS A 148 -2.67 -11.51 -7.63
N MET A 149 -2.07 -10.70 -6.76
CA MET A 149 -2.74 -9.51 -6.25
C MET A 149 -2.98 -8.47 -7.34
N ILE A 150 -2.06 -8.34 -8.27
CA ILE A 150 -2.22 -7.42 -9.41
C ILE A 150 -3.47 -7.77 -10.21
N GLU A 151 -3.75 -9.05 -10.38
CA GLU A 151 -4.89 -9.50 -11.17
C GLU A 151 -6.24 -9.09 -10.55
N TYR A 152 -6.27 -8.80 -9.25
CA TYR A 152 -7.48 -8.33 -8.58
C TYR A 152 -7.61 -6.82 -8.60
N GLY A 153 -6.51 -6.14 -8.85
CA GLY A 153 -6.48 -4.69 -8.89
C GLY A 153 -6.93 -4.17 -10.23
#